data_776756de5b8623274efdee49ec5a84de
#
_entry.id   776756de5b8623274efdee49ec5a84de
#
_cell.length_a   1.000
_cell.length_b   1.000
_cell.length_c   1.000
_cell.angle_alpha   90.00
_cell.angle_beta   90.00
_cell.angle_gamma   90.00
#
_symmetry.space_group_name_H-M   'P 1'
#
loop_
_entity.id
_entity.type
_entity.pdbx_description
1 polymer ?
#
loop_
_entity_poly.entity_id
_entity_poly.type
_entity_poly.pdbx_seq_one_letter_code
_entity_poly.pdbx_strand_id
1 'polypeptide(L)'
;TKAMALELGPYGIRINAVCPGDVLTPLTEAQLKQYPDRQAALQEMASVYPLGRIATVDEVAEIVYFLAGSKASFVNGALWSVDGGLT
;
A
#
# COMPACT_ATOMS: atom_id res chain seq x y z
N THR A 1 -13.91 -4.84 -4.75
CA THR A 1 -13.09 -4.48 -5.93
C THR A 1 -13.46 -5.33 -7.14
N LYS A 2 -13.38 -6.63 -7.03
CA LYS A 2 -13.63 -7.51 -8.18
C LYS A 2 -15.05 -7.41 -8.70
N ALA A 3 -16.05 -7.36 -7.82
CA ALA A 3 -17.44 -7.24 -8.22
C ALA A 3 -17.71 -5.93 -8.97
N MET A 4 -17.18 -4.81 -8.46
CA MET A 4 -17.31 -3.51 -9.12
C MET A 4 -16.55 -3.47 -10.44
N ALA A 5 -15.39 -4.14 -10.51
CA ALA A 5 -14.60 -4.20 -11.73
C ALA A 5 -15.36 -4.93 -12.85
N LEU A 6 -16.07 -6.00 -12.51
CA LEU A 6 -16.92 -6.72 -13.46
C LEU A 6 -18.12 -5.86 -13.91
N GLU A 7 -18.75 -5.19 -12.97
CA GLU A 7 -19.95 -4.40 -13.23
C GLU A 7 -19.66 -3.17 -14.08
N LEU A 8 -18.55 -2.47 -13.78
CA LEU A 8 -18.24 -1.19 -14.43
C LEU A 8 -17.29 -1.33 -15.62
N GLY A 9 -16.66 -2.49 -15.79
CA GLY A 9 -15.77 -2.76 -16.92
C GLY A 9 -16.38 -2.47 -18.28
N PRO A 10 -17.65 -2.89 -18.55
CA PRO A 10 -18.29 -2.59 -19.83
C PRO A 10 -18.42 -1.10 -20.15
N TYR A 11 -18.33 -0.24 -19.15
CA TYR A 11 -18.38 1.22 -19.33
C TYR A 11 -16.98 1.84 -19.48
N GLY A 12 -15.94 1.01 -19.56
CA GLY A 12 -14.56 1.50 -19.67
C GLY A 12 -13.97 2.01 -18.35
N ILE A 13 -14.57 1.62 -17.23
CA ILE A 13 -14.09 2.02 -15.90
C ILE A 13 -13.33 0.86 -15.28
N ARG A 14 -12.08 1.11 -14.89
CA ARG A 14 -11.23 0.13 -14.21
C ARG A 14 -11.28 0.38 -12.70
N ILE A 15 -11.37 -0.68 -11.93
CA ILE A 15 -11.40 -0.64 -10.46
C ILE A 15 -10.32 -1.59 -9.95
N ASN A 16 -9.37 -1.04 -9.22
CA ASN A 16 -8.30 -1.82 -8.60
C ASN A 16 -8.13 -1.38 -7.14
N ALA A 17 -7.48 -2.20 -6.35
CA ALA A 17 -7.19 -1.89 -4.95
C ALA A 17 -5.70 -2.04 -4.68
N VAL A 18 -5.18 -1.16 -3.83
CA VAL A 18 -3.83 -1.24 -3.30
C VAL A 18 -3.94 -1.62 -1.83
N CYS A 19 -3.20 -2.63 -1.42
CA CYS A 19 -3.25 -3.19 -0.07
C CYS A 19 -1.88 -2.99 0.59
N PRO A 20 -1.61 -1.83 1.19
CA PRO A 20 -0.32 -1.56 1.83
C PRO A 20 -0.21 -2.25 3.18
N GLY A 21 1.03 -2.51 3.61
CA GLY A 21 1.34 -2.79 5.00
C GLY A 21 1.47 -1.49 5.78
N ASP A 22 2.36 -1.47 6.78
CA ASP A 22 2.62 -0.25 7.52
C ASP A 22 3.36 0.78 6.66
N VAL A 23 2.94 2.02 6.74
CA VAL A 23 3.50 3.13 5.97
C VAL A 23 3.91 4.25 6.94
N LEU A 24 5.08 4.80 6.74
CA LEU A 24 5.58 5.90 7.56
C LEU A 24 4.87 7.20 7.18
N THR A 25 3.71 7.42 7.78
CA THR A 25 2.87 8.60 7.61
C THR A 25 3.05 9.53 8.82
N PRO A 26 2.54 10.78 8.76
CA PRO A 26 2.51 11.64 9.95
C PRO A 26 1.80 10.99 11.14
N LEU A 27 0.74 10.22 10.90
CA LEU A 27 0.05 9.49 11.97
C LEU A 27 0.95 8.43 12.60
N THR A 28 1.66 7.65 11.78
CA THR A 28 2.60 6.64 12.26
C THR A 28 3.74 7.29 13.04
N GLU A 29 4.28 8.42 12.57
CA GLU A 29 5.29 9.19 13.30
C GLU A 29 4.78 9.63 14.66
N ALA A 30 3.54 10.14 14.74
CA ALA A 30 2.96 10.55 16.01
C ALA A 30 2.81 9.37 16.97
N GLN A 31 2.45 8.21 16.47
CA GLN A 31 2.35 6.98 17.26
C GLN A 31 3.72 6.54 17.79
N LEU A 32 4.75 6.60 16.95
CA LEU A 32 6.12 6.21 17.33
C LEU A 32 6.68 7.13 18.41
N LYS A 33 6.32 8.43 18.40
CA LYS A 33 6.78 9.39 19.41
C LYS A 33 6.24 9.10 20.80
N GLN A 34 5.21 8.28 20.94
CA GLN A 34 4.66 7.89 22.25
C GLN A 34 5.52 6.86 22.97
N TYR A 35 6.48 6.23 22.27
CA TYR A 35 7.37 5.24 22.86
C TYR A 35 8.66 5.91 23.36
N PRO A 36 9.23 5.40 24.49
CA PRO A 36 10.48 5.96 25.03
C PRO A 36 11.64 5.93 24.02
N ASP A 37 11.71 4.89 23.21
CA ASP A 37 12.73 4.74 22.16
C ASP A 37 12.02 4.56 20.82
N ARG A 38 11.93 5.65 20.06
CA ARG A 38 11.28 5.65 18.75
C ARG A 38 11.93 4.66 17.78
N GLN A 39 13.26 4.60 17.80
CA GLN A 39 14.00 3.73 16.86
C GLN A 39 13.73 2.26 17.15
N ALA A 40 13.68 1.88 18.43
CA ALA A 40 13.38 0.50 18.81
C ALA A 40 11.93 0.14 18.43
N ALA A 41 10.98 1.06 18.63
CA ALA A 41 9.58 0.85 18.23
C ALA A 41 9.45 0.70 16.71
N LEU A 42 10.18 1.50 15.95
CA LEU A 42 10.18 1.41 14.49
C LEU A 42 10.77 0.09 14.01
N GLN A 43 11.86 -0.37 14.62
CA GLN A 43 12.49 -1.65 14.29
C GLN A 43 11.55 -2.82 14.60
N GLU A 44 10.83 -2.76 15.71
CA GLU A 44 9.84 -3.78 16.07
C GLU A 44 8.71 -3.84 15.06
N MET A 45 8.19 -2.68 14.64
CA MET A 45 7.17 -2.59 13.62
C MET A 45 7.68 -3.17 12.29
N ALA A 46 8.91 -2.86 11.92
CA ALA A 46 9.53 -3.32 10.67
C ALA A 46 9.84 -4.81 10.67
N SER A 47 9.97 -5.43 11.83
CA SER A 47 10.45 -6.80 11.96
C SER A 47 9.52 -7.85 11.37
N VAL A 48 8.22 -7.54 11.23
CA VAL A 48 7.25 -8.47 10.64
C VAL A 48 7.35 -8.54 9.11
N TYR A 49 8.05 -7.58 8.49
CA TYR A 49 8.15 -7.51 7.04
C TYR A 49 9.41 -8.20 6.53
N PRO A 50 9.28 -9.13 5.55
CA PRO A 50 10.46 -9.76 4.94
C PRO A 50 11.50 -8.76 4.42
N LEU A 51 11.06 -7.57 3.91
CA LEU A 51 11.98 -6.54 3.47
C LEU A 51 12.66 -5.79 4.63
N GLY A 52 12.23 -6.04 5.88
CA GLY A 52 12.90 -5.52 7.07
C GLY A 52 12.67 -4.05 7.36
N ARG A 53 11.64 -3.44 6.75
CA ARG A 53 11.30 -2.04 6.96
C ARG A 53 9.84 -1.81 6.64
N ILE A 54 9.30 -0.69 7.10
CA ILE A 54 7.98 -0.21 6.67
C ILE A 54 8.12 0.63 5.40
N ALA A 55 7.03 0.84 4.71
CA ALA A 55 7.02 1.55 3.44
C ALA A 55 7.10 3.08 3.65
N THR A 56 7.59 3.77 2.63
CA THR A 56 7.43 5.22 2.55
C THR A 56 6.10 5.55 1.86
N VAL A 57 5.60 6.76 2.09
CA VAL A 57 4.40 7.26 1.42
C VAL A 57 4.57 7.20 -0.11
N ASP A 58 5.73 7.58 -0.60
CA ASP A 58 6.02 7.61 -2.04
C ASP A 58 5.95 6.21 -2.66
N GLU A 59 6.43 5.19 -1.94
CA GLU A 59 6.38 3.81 -2.46
C GLU A 59 4.96 3.34 -2.72
N VAL A 60 4.02 3.70 -1.85
CA VAL A 60 2.61 3.37 -2.04
C VAL A 60 1.98 4.26 -3.13
N ALA A 61 2.28 5.55 -3.11
CA ALA A 61 1.75 6.50 -4.09
C ALA A 61 2.15 6.14 -5.52
N GLU A 62 3.37 5.66 -5.74
CA GLU A 62 3.86 5.22 -7.05
C GLU A 62 2.97 4.10 -7.64
N ILE A 63 2.57 3.15 -6.80
CA ILE A 63 1.71 2.05 -7.24
C ILE A 63 0.30 2.55 -7.56
N VAL A 64 -0.25 3.43 -6.73
CA VAL A 64 -1.57 4.04 -6.98
C VAL A 64 -1.54 4.80 -8.31
N TYR A 65 -0.49 5.59 -8.52
CA TYR A 65 -0.33 6.36 -9.76
C TYR A 65 -0.26 5.45 -10.98
N PHE A 66 0.52 4.37 -10.91
CA PHE A 66 0.62 3.40 -12.01
C PHE A 66 -0.75 2.79 -12.34
N LEU A 67 -1.47 2.33 -11.33
CA LEU A 67 -2.77 1.67 -11.55
C LEU A 67 -3.83 2.64 -12.09
N ALA A 68 -3.75 3.91 -11.73
CA ALA A 68 -4.67 4.94 -12.21
C ALA A 68 -4.34 5.39 -13.64
N GLY A 69 -3.13 5.14 -14.11
CA GLY A 69 -2.64 5.66 -15.37
C GLY A 69 -2.89 4.74 -16.57
N SER A 70 -2.55 5.27 -17.75
CA SER A 70 -2.75 4.56 -19.01
C SER A 70 -1.86 3.34 -19.20
N LYS A 71 -0.75 3.27 -18.47
CA LYS A 71 0.14 2.10 -18.52
C LYS A 71 -0.49 0.85 -17.91
N ALA A 72 -1.50 1.01 -17.07
CA ALA A 72 -2.26 -0.08 -16.48
C ALA A 72 -3.62 -0.28 -17.17
N SER A 73 -3.70 0.02 -18.45
CA SER A 73 -4.97 0.09 -19.18
C SER A 73 -5.73 -1.25 -19.26
N PHE A 74 -5.04 -2.36 -19.09
CA PHE A 74 -5.67 -3.68 -19.08
C PHE A 74 -5.73 -4.32 -17.69
N VAL A 75 -5.40 -3.56 -16.64
CA VAL A 75 -5.44 -4.01 -15.25
C VAL A 75 -6.80 -3.62 -14.66
N ASN A 76 -7.60 -4.61 -14.33
CA ASN A 76 -8.93 -4.41 -13.78
C ASN A 76 -9.23 -5.50 -12.76
N GLY A 77 -9.74 -5.15 -11.60
CA GLY A 77 -10.08 -6.08 -10.54
C GLY A 77 -8.86 -6.59 -9.76
N ALA A 78 -7.71 -5.95 -9.88
CA ALA A 78 -6.51 -6.37 -9.17
C ALA A 78 -6.53 -5.95 -7.71
N LEU A 79 -6.01 -6.82 -6.85
CA LEU A 79 -5.70 -6.53 -5.46
C LEU A 79 -4.17 -6.57 -5.35
N TRP A 80 -3.55 -5.40 -5.34
CA TRP A 80 -2.10 -5.30 -5.41
C TRP A 80 -1.51 -5.09 -4.02
N SER A 81 -0.83 -6.11 -3.50
CA SER A 81 -0.16 -6.04 -2.22
C SER A 81 1.11 -5.20 -2.32
N VAL A 82 1.25 -4.24 -1.39
CA VAL A 82 2.45 -3.39 -1.27
C VAL A 82 2.85 -3.45 0.20
N ASP A 83 3.29 -4.61 0.63
CA ASP A 83 3.44 -4.95 2.04
C ASP A 83 4.79 -5.58 2.38
N GLY A 84 5.79 -5.34 1.56
CA GLY A 84 7.15 -5.82 1.83
C GLY A 84 7.25 -7.34 1.94
N GLY A 85 6.29 -8.07 1.40
CA GLY A 85 6.28 -9.53 1.40
C GLY A 85 5.55 -10.16 2.58
N LEU A 86 4.80 -9.39 3.36
CA LEU A 86 4.10 -9.90 4.55
C LEU A 86 3.04 -10.95 4.18
N THR A 87 2.32 -10.76 3.08
CA THR A 87 1.27 -11.69 2.64
C THR A 87 1.61 -12.44 1.37
#